data_977bd469952fb28adf90083b09b18534
#
_entry.id   977bd469952fb28adf90083b09b18534
#
_cell.length_a   1.000
_cell.length_b   1.000
_cell.length_c   1.000
_cell.angle_alpha   90.00
_cell.angle_beta   90.00
_cell.angle_gamma   90.00
#
_symmetry.space_group_name_H-M   'P 1'
#
loop_
_entity.id
_entity.type
_entity.pdbx_description
1 polymer ?
#
loop_
_entity_poly.entity_id
_entity_poly.type
_entity_poly.pdbx_seq_one_letter_code
_entity_poly.pdbx_strand_id
1 'polypeptide(L)'
;MKRRSALAAIGAGLLGAGALALHPRDRGAPHAAYFSQLAAALRSAGIATPTLVIDHERLMTNAAQIMRNIGARMQLRLVAKSLPCLPLLDLLATAMHTQRLMVFNLAYLQQLAAQRPAHDLLLGKPLPVAAAARFYDDLKRGDFDPARQLQWLVDSPQRMAQYRNLARQRQLDLRVNIEIDVGLHRGGAASAEMLQQMLEIMRAEPRMQWAGMMGYDAHIAKVPDLPGVRANALADAQAIYRDYAAQAARVLHGGKTVRGLTLNAAGSPTYRLHDGSGAANEIALGSALVKPLDFDTELLADLAPAAFIATPVLKAQSRFEMPNGAEWIGRA
;
A
#
# COMPACT_ATOMS: atom_id res chain seq x y z
N MET A 1 26.60 -46.40 -24.24
CA MET A 1 25.50 -46.40 -23.22
C MET A 1 25.89 -45.77 -21.87
N LYS A 2 27.16 -45.74 -21.45
CA LYS A 2 27.58 -45.30 -20.09
C LYS A 2 27.50 -43.80 -19.82
N ARG A 3 27.65 -42.92 -20.82
CA ARG A 3 27.61 -41.42 -20.59
C ARG A 3 26.20 -40.87 -20.32
N ARG A 4 25.16 -41.41 -20.97
CA ARG A 4 23.76 -40.95 -20.74
C ARG A 4 23.24 -41.36 -19.38
N SER A 5 23.62 -42.55 -18.90
CA SER A 5 23.25 -43.01 -17.55
C SER A 5 23.92 -42.21 -16.44
N ALA A 6 25.18 -41.75 -16.65
CA ALA A 6 25.89 -40.90 -15.69
C ALA A 6 25.28 -39.49 -15.60
N LEU A 7 24.89 -38.88 -16.73
CA LEU A 7 24.23 -37.58 -16.76
C LEU A 7 22.82 -37.64 -16.13
N ALA A 8 22.09 -38.73 -16.34
CA ALA A 8 20.77 -38.95 -15.70
C ALA A 8 20.90 -39.11 -14.17
N ALA A 9 21.96 -39.80 -13.70
CA ALA A 9 22.21 -39.95 -12.26
C ALA A 9 22.64 -38.64 -11.59
N ILE A 10 23.44 -37.83 -12.28
CA ILE A 10 23.83 -36.47 -11.78
C ILE A 10 22.60 -35.56 -11.76
N GLY A 11 21.77 -35.57 -12.80
CA GLY A 11 20.53 -34.80 -12.85
C GLY A 11 19.54 -35.19 -11.74
N ALA A 12 19.37 -36.49 -11.48
CA ALA A 12 18.54 -36.99 -10.38
C ALA A 12 19.11 -36.62 -9.00
N GLY A 13 20.44 -36.66 -8.85
CA GLY A 13 21.10 -36.24 -7.61
C GLY A 13 20.96 -34.75 -7.32
N LEU A 14 21.06 -33.89 -8.35
CA LEU A 14 20.87 -32.44 -8.20
C LEU A 14 19.39 -32.08 -7.93
N LEU A 15 18.43 -32.77 -8.54
CA LEU A 15 17.00 -32.61 -8.26
C LEU A 15 16.66 -33.10 -6.84
N GLY A 16 17.24 -34.20 -6.38
CA GLY A 16 17.08 -34.71 -5.03
C GLY A 16 17.70 -33.77 -3.97
N ALA A 17 18.90 -33.24 -4.22
CA ALA A 17 19.53 -32.26 -3.34
C ALA A 17 18.78 -30.93 -3.31
N GLY A 18 18.22 -30.48 -4.47
CA GLY A 18 17.37 -29.30 -4.54
C GLY A 18 16.06 -29.47 -3.79
N ALA A 19 15.41 -30.65 -3.89
CA ALA A 19 14.19 -30.98 -3.15
C ALA A 19 14.43 -31.03 -1.63
N LEU A 20 15.56 -31.59 -1.20
CA LEU A 20 15.97 -31.61 0.22
C LEU A 20 16.31 -30.22 0.75
N ALA A 21 16.92 -29.35 -0.07
CA ALA A 21 17.23 -27.97 0.31
C ALA A 21 15.96 -27.09 0.39
N LEU A 22 14.95 -27.41 -0.38
CA LEU A 22 13.63 -26.74 -0.39
C LEU A 22 12.65 -27.36 0.59
N HIS A 23 13.00 -28.45 1.28
CA HIS A 23 12.13 -29.08 2.25
C HIS A 23 11.91 -28.12 3.43
N PRO A 24 10.66 -27.80 3.82
CA PRO A 24 10.40 -26.96 4.96
C PRO A 24 11.05 -27.56 6.21
N ARG A 25 11.90 -26.77 6.88
CA ARG A 25 12.55 -27.18 8.14
C ARG A 25 11.59 -27.12 9.34
N ASP A 26 10.40 -26.57 9.14
CA ASP A 26 9.37 -26.48 10.15
C ASP A 26 8.77 -27.88 10.41
N ARG A 27 9.06 -28.39 11.59
CA ARG A 27 8.55 -29.70 12.06
C ARG A 27 7.29 -29.59 12.90
N GLY A 28 6.63 -28.41 12.90
CA GLY A 28 5.43 -28.18 13.70
C GLY A 28 5.75 -28.07 15.19
N ALA A 29 6.38 -26.98 15.60
CA ALA A 29 6.55 -26.68 17.02
C ALA A 29 5.19 -26.41 17.69
N PRO A 30 5.07 -26.61 19.01
CA PRO A 30 3.89 -26.18 19.76
C PRO A 30 3.65 -24.67 19.54
N HIS A 31 2.39 -24.28 19.43
CA HIS A 31 2.04 -22.86 19.34
C HIS A 31 2.55 -22.09 20.54
N ALA A 32 3.03 -20.88 20.32
CA ALA A 32 3.37 -19.96 21.40
C ALA A 32 2.14 -19.72 22.31
N ALA A 33 2.38 -19.44 23.58
CA ALA A 33 1.32 -19.21 24.57
C ALA A 33 0.29 -18.17 24.10
N TYR A 34 0.72 -17.16 23.37
CA TYR A 34 -0.14 -16.15 22.76
C TYR A 34 -1.25 -16.77 21.88
N PHE A 35 -0.91 -17.69 20.97
CA PHE A 35 -1.91 -18.31 20.09
C PHE A 35 -2.85 -19.25 20.83
N SER A 36 -2.36 -19.90 21.89
CA SER A 36 -3.20 -20.72 22.77
C SER A 36 -4.24 -19.87 23.51
N GLN A 37 -3.84 -18.70 24.00
CA GLN A 37 -4.72 -17.73 24.66
C GLN A 37 -5.73 -17.14 23.65
N LEU A 38 -5.29 -16.74 22.46
CA LEU A 38 -6.17 -16.25 21.39
C LEU A 38 -7.21 -17.32 21.01
N ALA A 39 -6.80 -18.57 20.81
CA ALA A 39 -7.70 -19.67 20.52
C ALA A 39 -8.71 -19.94 21.65
N ALA A 40 -8.30 -19.80 22.93
CA ALA A 40 -9.19 -19.91 24.05
C ALA A 40 -10.23 -18.79 24.09
N ALA A 41 -9.81 -17.53 23.83
CA ALA A 41 -10.70 -16.37 23.76
C ALA A 41 -11.73 -16.52 22.62
N LEU A 42 -11.31 -16.99 21.44
CA LEU A 42 -12.21 -17.22 20.31
C LEU A 42 -13.25 -18.32 20.60
N ARG A 43 -12.84 -19.40 21.27
CA ARG A 43 -13.77 -20.45 21.73
C ARG A 43 -14.77 -19.90 22.74
N SER A 44 -14.30 -19.12 23.70
CA SER A 44 -15.18 -18.51 24.73
C SER A 44 -16.17 -17.51 24.09
N ALA A 45 -15.78 -16.83 23.02
CA ALA A 45 -16.65 -15.95 22.25
C ALA A 45 -17.61 -16.68 21.31
N GLY A 46 -17.55 -18.01 21.22
CA GLY A 46 -18.43 -18.81 20.35
C GLY A 46 -18.16 -18.60 18.84
N ILE A 47 -16.96 -18.19 18.45
CA ILE A 47 -16.62 -17.95 17.04
C ILE A 47 -16.47 -19.31 16.34
N ALA A 48 -17.44 -19.63 15.48
CA ALA A 48 -17.55 -20.91 14.79
C ALA A 48 -17.44 -20.82 13.26
N THR A 49 -17.21 -19.62 12.72
CA THR A 49 -17.05 -19.36 11.26
C THR A 49 -15.69 -18.73 10.99
N PRO A 50 -15.15 -18.86 9.77
CA PRO A 50 -13.95 -18.11 9.38
C PRO A 50 -14.14 -16.63 9.63
N THR A 51 -13.26 -16.03 10.44
CA THR A 51 -13.41 -14.65 10.92
C THR A 51 -12.06 -13.93 10.88
N LEU A 52 -12.04 -12.72 10.36
CA LEU A 52 -10.88 -11.83 10.50
C LEU A 52 -10.87 -11.26 11.92
N VAL A 53 -9.78 -11.50 12.64
CA VAL A 53 -9.58 -11.09 14.02
C VAL A 53 -8.52 -9.99 14.06
N ILE A 54 -8.82 -8.92 14.78
CA ILE A 54 -7.86 -7.85 15.08
C ILE A 54 -7.52 -7.90 16.56
N ASP A 55 -6.23 -8.03 16.86
CA ASP A 55 -5.71 -7.82 18.21
C ASP A 55 -5.58 -6.32 18.45
N HIS A 56 -6.49 -5.78 19.25
CA HIS A 56 -6.58 -4.35 19.51
C HIS A 56 -5.32 -3.81 20.21
N GLU A 57 -4.77 -4.54 21.18
CA GLU A 57 -3.60 -4.10 21.96
C GLU A 57 -2.35 -4.00 21.05
N ARG A 58 -2.11 -5.03 20.24
CA ARG A 58 -1.02 -5.04 19.27
C ARG A 58 -1.20 -3.97 18.20
N LEU A 59 -2.42 -3.78 17.71
CA LEU A 59 -2.73 -2.73 16.74
C LEU A 59 -2.39 -1.33 17.29
N MET A 60 -2.82 -1.05 18.52
CA MET A 60 -2.56 0.25 19.15
C MET A 60 -1.08 0.45 19.48
N THR A 61 -0.39 -0.61 19.88
CA THR A 61 1.07 -0.60 20.07
C THR A 61 1.79 -0.30 18.76
N ASN A 62 1.39 -0.95 17.65
CA ASN A 62 1.93 -0.68 16.32
C ASN A 62 1.66 0.77 15.89
N ALA A 63 0.44 1.27 16.10
CA ALA A 63 0.08 2.65 15.77
C ALA A 63 0.96 3.66 16.51
N ALA A 64 1.15 3.48 17.81
CA ALA A 64 2.03 4.33 18.62
C ALA A 64 3.50 4.23 18.17
N GLN A 65 3.99 3.03 17.83
CA GLN A 65 5.35 2.83 17.33
C GLN A 65 5.55 3.52 15.97
N ILE A 66 4.59 3.38 15.05
CA ILE A 66 4.62 4.04 13.73
C ILE A 66 4.65 5.56 13.90
N MET A 67 3.85 6.14 14.79
CA MET A 67 3.86 7.59 15.04
C MET A 67 5.22 8.07 15.58
N ARG A 68 5.88 7.30 16.44
CA ARG A 68 7.25 7.61 16.89
C ARG A 68 8.25 7.58 15.72
N ASN A 69 8.12 6.59 14.83
CA ASN A 69 9.03 6.41 13.70
C ASN A 69 8.89 7.51 12.63
N ILE A 70 7.65 7.98 12.36
CA ILE A 70 7.38 9.03 11.38
C ILE A 70 7.89 10.40 11.89
N GLY A 71 7.77 10.66 13.20
CA GLY A 71 8.11 11.94 13.78
C GLY A 71 7.21 13.10 13.34
N ALA A 72 7.55 14.32 13.74
CA ALA A 72 6.69 15.50 13.54
C ALA A 72 6.80 16.14 12.14
N ARG A 73 7.77 15.74 11.32
CA ARG A 73 8.02 16.38 10.01
C ARG A 73 7.15 15.87 8.88
N MET A 74 6.57 14.69 9.05
CA MET A 74 5.78 14.02 8.01
C MET A 74 4.32 13.91 8.45
N GLN A 75 3.42 14.13 7.51
CA GLN A 75 2.00 13.88 7.72
C GLN A 75 1.68 12.41 7.40
N LEU A 76 0.66 11.88 8.05
CA LEU A 76 0.21 10.52 7.85
C LEU A 76 -1.11 10.47 7.10
N ARG A 77 -1.19 9.57 6.10
CA ARG A 77 -2.41 9.17 5.40
C ARG A 77 -2.65 7.68 5.58
N LEU A 78 -3.79 7.29 6.12
CA LEU A 78 -4.16 5.88 6.31
C LEU A 78 -4.64 5.27 4.99
N VAL A 79 -4.08 4.11 4.65
CA VAL A 79 -4.40 3.37 3.44
C VAL A 79 -5.59 2.44 3.70
N ALA A 80 -6.78 2.88 3.32
CA ALA A 80 -8.05 2.24 3.65
C ALA A 80 -8.21 0.82 3.06
N LYS A 81 -7.59 0.49 1.93
CA LYS A 81 -7.68 -0.87 1.35
C LYS A 81 -7.13 -1.97 2.25
N SER A 82 -6.14 -1.65 3.09
CA SER A 82 -5.55 -2.59 4.04
C SER A 82 -6.32 -2.68 5.35
N LEU A 83 -7.28 -1.80 5.55
CA LEU A 83 -8.08 -1.61 6.76
C LEU A 83 -9.55 -1.39 6.35
N PRO A 84 -10.18 -2.34 5.63
CA PRO A 84 -11.48 -2.12 4.95
C PRO A 84 -12.67 -2.20 5.94
N CYS A 85 -12.57 -1.52 7.07
CA CYS A 85 -13.55 -1.50 8.14
C CYS A 85 -13.65 -0.08 8.69
N LEU A 86 -14.78 0.58 8.56
CA LEU A 86 -14.93 1.98 8.98
C LEU A 86 -14.66 2.20 10.47
N PRO A 87 -15.19 1.39 11.41
CA PRO A 87 -14.84 1.53 12.82
C PRO A 87 -13.34 1.41 13.10
N LEU A 88 -12.64 0.54 12.36
CA LEU A 88 -11.18 0.39 12.48
C LEU A 88 -10.44 1.62 11.96
N LEU A 89 -10.89 2.20 10.85
CA LEU A 89 -10.33 3.45 10.31
C LEU A 89 -10.58 4.61 11.28
N ASP A 90 -11.76 4.73 11.85
CA ASP A 90 -12.10 5.79 12.82
C ASP A 90 -11.22 5.69 14.08
N LEU A 91 -11.04 4.46 14.60
CA LEU A 91 -10.16 4.19 15.75
C LEU A 91 -8.73 4.64 15.45
N LEU A 92 -8.19 4.22 14.31
CA LEU A 92 -6.81 4.55 13.92
C LEU A 92 -6.64 6.02 13.55
N ALA A 93 -7.61 6.63 12.85
CA ALA A 93 -7.58 8.04 12.52
C ALA A 93 -7.53 8.92 13.78
N THR A 94 -8.30 8.55 14.79
CA THR A 94 -8.30 9.21 16.12
C THR A 94 -6.97 9.00 16.85
N ALA A 95 -6.52 7.76 16.96
CA ALA A 95 -5.30 7.41 17.69
C ALA A 95 -4.03 7.99 17.05
N MET A 96 -4.02 8.15 15.73
CA MET A 96 -2.88 8.66 14.96
C MET A 96 -3.06 10.13 14.52
N HIS A 97 -4.06 10.82 15.03
CA HIS A 97 -4.34 12.24 14.79
C HIS A 97 -4.35 12.63 13.31
N THR A 98 -5.02 11.83 12.46
CA THR A 98 -5.12 12.12 11.03
C THR A 98 -6.56 12.03 10.52
N GLN A 99 -6.91 12.93 9.61
CA GLN A 99 -8.15 12.87 8.82
C GLN A 99 -7.89 12.53 7.36
N ARG A 100 -6.70 12.01 7.02
CA ARG A 100 -6.27 11.76 5.65
C ARG A 100 -6.38 10.28 5.35
N LEU A 101 -7.16 9.93 4.34
CA LEU A 101 -7.36 8.55 3.89
C LEU A 101 -6.97 8.38 2.44
N MET A 102 -6.45 7.21 2.09
CA MET A 102 -6.15 6.81 0.72
C MET A 102 -7.07 5.68 0.29
N VAL A 103 -7.78 5.89 -0.82
CA VAL A 103 -8.79 4.95 -1.36
C VAL A 103 -8.38 4.44 -2.73
N PHE A 104 -8.92 3.29 -3.17
CA PHE A 104 -8.45 2.58 -4.34
C PHE A 104 -9.55 2.14 -5.32
N ASN A 105 -10.80 2.35 -4.98
CA ASN A 105 -11.94 2.00 -5.82
C ASN A 105 -13.13 2.92 -5.57
N LEU A 106 -14.05 2.93 -6.54
CA LEU A 106 -15.21 3.81 -6.53
C LEU A 106 -16.16 3.53 -5.36
N ALA A 107 -16.46 2.25 -5.08
CA ALA A 107 -17.44 1.90 -4.04
C ALA A 107 -17.00 2.39 -2.67
N TYR A 108 -15.72 2.22 -2.34
CA TYR A 108 -15.20 2.66 -1.05
C TYR A 108 -15.03 4.19 -0.99
N LEU A 109 -14.69 4.84 -2.12
CA LEU A 109 -14.68 6.29 -2.23
C LEU A 109 -16.09 6.88 -1.93
N GLN A 110 -17.13 6.32 -2.55
CA GLN A 110 -18.52 6.73 -2.32
C GLN A 110 -18.95 6.52 -0.86
N GLN A 111 -18.58 5.38 -0.28
CA GLN A 111 -18.88 5.06 1.11
C GLN A 111 -18.22 6.05 2.08
N LEU A 112 -16.94 6.36 1.90
CA LEU A 112 -16.22 7.31 2.76
C LEU A 112 -16.73 8.73 2.58
N ALA A 113 -16.98 9.18 1.36
CA ALA A 113 -17.55 10.50 1.11
C ALA A 113 -18.92 10.67 1.79
N ALA A 114 -19.76 9.63 1.79
CA ALA A 114 -21.09 9.68 2.40
C ALA A 114 -21.06 9.54 3.93
N GLN A 115 -20.20 8.67 4.48
CA GLN A 115 -20.25 8.31 5.90
C GLN A 115 -19.16 8.97 6.74
N ARG A 116 -18.12 9.54 6.12
CA ARG A 116 -17.00 10.20 6.78
C ARG A 116 -16.62 11.51 6.06
N PRO A 117 -17.56 12.45 5.92
CA PRO A 117 -17.40 13.65 5.09
C PRO A 117 -16.30 14.61 5.57
N ALA A 118 -15.80 14.46 6.80
CA ALA A 118 -14.72 15.30 7.32
C ALA A 118 -13.32 14.92 6.82
N HIS A 119 -13.17 13.77 6.14
CA HIS A 119 -11.85 13.28 5.72
C HIS A 119 -11.37 13.88 4.39
N ASP A 120 -10.06 14.09 4.27
CA ASP A 120 -9.36 14.35 3.00
C ASP A 120 -9.05 13.00 2.33
N LEU A 121 -9.56 12.81 1.12
CA LEU A 121 -9.45 11.57 0.36
C LEU A 121 -8.48 11.74 -0.81
N LEU A 122 -7.50 10.83 -0.92
CA LEU A 122 -6.59 10.72 -2.06
C LEU A 122 -6.76 9.36 -2.73
N LEU A 123 -6.88 9.33 -4.05
CA LEU A 123 -6.82 8.08 -4.80
C LEU A 123 -5.40 7.52 -4.77
N GLY A 124 -5.24 6.26 -4.33
CA GLY A 124 -3.95 5.54 -4.35
C GLY A 124 -3.73 4.73 -5.62
N LYS A 125 -4.67 4.82 -6.57
CA LYS A 125 -4.62 4.29 -7.94
C LYS A 125 -5.43 5.19 -8.85
N PRO A 126 -4.97 5.43 -10.09
CA PRO A 126 -5.78 6.13 -11.09
C PRO A 126 -7.08 5.36 -11.34
N LEU A 127 -8.21 6.06 -11.32
CA LEU A 127 -9.48 5.47 -11.69
C LEU A 127 -9.80 5.78 -13.17
N PRO A 128 -10.54 4.91 -13.88
CA PRO A 128 -11.13 5.25 -15.16
C PRO A 128 -11.98 6.51 -15.05
N VAL A 129 -11.92 7.39 -16.05
CA VAL A 129 -12.70 8.65 -16.03
C VAL A 129 -14.21 8.41 -15.90
N ALA A 130 -14.72 7.29 -16.45
CA ALA A 130 -16.12 6.88 -16.27
C ALA A 130 -16.47 6.61 -14.80
N ALA A 131 -15.55 6.05 -14.00
CA ALA A 131 -15.76 5.86 -12.57
C ALA A 131 -15.75 7.21 -11.82
N ALA A 132 -14.88 8.15 -12.21
CA ALA A 132 -14.89 9.50 -11.67
C ALA A 132 -16.20 10.24 -12.02
N ALA A 133 -16.67 10.15 -13.27
CA ALA A 133 -17.94 10.71 -13.68
C ALA A 133 -19.09 10.17 -12.84
N ARG A 134 -19.15 8.84 -12.66
CA ARG A 134 -20.16 8.19 -11.84
C ARG A 134 -20.10 8.60 -10.36
N PHE A 135 -18.91 8.83 -9.81
CA PHE A 135 -18.80 9.37 -8.46
C PHE A 135 -19.59 10.68 -8.30
N TYR A 136 -19.43 11.62 -9.25
CA TYR A 136 -20.16 12.90 -9.22
C TYR A 136 -21.63 12.76 -9.51
N ASP A 137 -22.06 11.77 -10.33
CA ASP A 137 -23.47 11.49 -10.60
C ASP A 137 -24.19 10.95 -9.36
N ASP A 138 -23.51 10.09 -8.60
CA ASP A 138 -24.05 9.42 -7.42
C ASP A 138 -23.83 10.25 -6.13
N LEU A 139 -23.02 11.31 -6.18
CA LEU A 139 -22.70 12.14 -5.01
C LEU A 139 -23.95 12.90 -4.54
N LYS A 140 -24.41 12.54 -3.37
CA LYS A 140 -25.51 13.27 -2.73
C LYS A 140 -25.01 14.57 -2.14
N ARG A 141 -25.85 15.62 -2.16
CA ARG A 141 -25.58 16.86 -1.42
C ARG A 141 -25.40 16.52 0.06
N GLY A 142 -24.31 16.96 0.65
CA GLY A 142 -23.94 16.70 2.03
C GLY A 142 -22.71 17.52 2.40
N ASP A 143 -22.09 17.16 3.50
CA ASP A 143 -20.94 17.89 4.06
C ASP A 143 -19.60 17.60 3.34
N PHE A 144 -19.53 16.57 2.48
CA PHE A 144 -18.34 16.28 1.71
C PHE A 144 -18.25 17.17 0.46
N ASP A 145 -17.18 17.97 0.41
CA ASP A 145 -16.87 18.84 -0.72
C ASP A 145 -15.71 18.25 -1.56
N PRO A 146 -15.97 17.61 -2.69
CA PRO A 146 -14.92 17.00 -3.51
C PRO A 146 -13.95 18.03 -4.11
N ALA A 147 -14.35 19.29 -4.28
CA ALA A 147 -13.45 20.34 -4.75
C ALA A 147 -12.38 20.71 -3.72
N ARG A 148 -12.57 20.37 -2.45
CA ARG A 148 -11.65 20.67 -1.35
C ARG A 148 -11.02 19.42 -0.74
N GLN A 149 -11.74 18.29 -0.72
CA GLN A 149 -11.40 17.11 0.08
C GLN A 149 -11.03 15.88 -0.76
N LEU A 150 -11.19 15.93 -2.09
CA LEU A 150 -10.86 14.80 -2.96
C LEU A 150 -9.70 15.14 -3.89
N GLN A 151 -8.68 14.27 -3.91
CA GLN A 151 -7.56 14.35 -4.83
C GLN A 151 -7.61 13.16 -5.79
N TRP A 152 -7.79 13.45 -7.08
CA TRP A 152 -7.75 12.47 -8.16
C TRP A 152 -6.32 12.17 -8.56
N LEU A 153 -5.93 10.90 -8.53
CA LEU A 153 -4.60 10.47 -9.00
C LEU A 153 -4.63 10.28 -10.51
N VAL A 154 -3.66 10.88 -11.20
CA VAL A 154 -3.51 10.80 -12.66
C VAL A 154 -2.07 10.41 -13.00
N ASP A 155 -1.91 9.41 -13.86
CA ASP A 155 -0.66 8.70 -14.14
C ASP A 155 -0.10 8.92 -15.56
N SER A 156 -0.86 9.57 -16.46
CA SER A 156 -0.48 9.66 -17.86
C SER A 156 -1.09 10.89 -18.55
N PRO A 157 -0.49 11.38 -19.66
CA PRO A 157 -1.06 12.47 -20.46
C PRO A 157 -2.45 12.14 -20.99
N GLN A 158 -2.67 10.89 -21.41
CA GLN A 158 -3.98 10.45 -21.88
C GLN A 158 -5.03 10.55 -20.77
N ARG A 159 -4.72 10.07 -19.58
CA ARG A 159 -5.60 10.16 -18.40
C ARG A 159 -5.83 11.62 -18.01
N MET A 160 -4.80 12.44 -18.03
CA MET A 160 -4.91 13.89 -17.77
C MET A 160 -5.88 14.57 -18.73
N ALA A 161 -5.80 14.26 -20.01
CA ALA A 161 -6.73 14.79 -21.01
C ALA A 161 -8.18 14.33 -20.79
N GLN A 162 -8.37 13.07 -20.35
CA GLN A 162 -9.70 12.56 -20.01
C GLN A 162 -10.32 13.30 -18.82
N TYR A 163 -9.53 13.53 -17.76
CA TYR A 163 -9.99 14.28 -16.58
C TYR A 163 -10.23 15.75 -16.89
N ARG A 164 -9.39 16.36 -17.74
CA ARG A 164 -9.63 17.71 -18.25
C ARG A 164 -10.99 17.83 -18.97
N ASN A 165 -11.29 16.87 -19.84
CA ASN A 165 -12.55 16.86 -20.57
C ASN A 165 -13.75 16.69 -19.59
N LEU A 166 -13.63 15.82 -18.58
CA LEU A 166 -14.63 15.66 -17.52
C LEU A 166 -14.85 16.99 -16.77
N ALA A 167 -13.77 17.66 -16.36
CA ALA A 167 -13.82 18.96 -15.68
C ALA A 167 -14.59 20.01 -16.49
N ARG A 168 -14.27 20.12 -17.79
CA ARG A 168 -14.95 21.06 -18.70
C ARG A 168 -16.42 20.73 -18.92
N GLN A 169 -16.72 19.50 -19.29
CA GLN A 169 -18.07 19.08 -19.65
C GLN A 169 -19.06 19.20 -18.49
N ARG A 170 -18.60 18.94 -17.27
CA ARG A 170 -19.44 18.94 -16.06
C ARG A 170 -19.23 20.14 -15.15
N GLN A 171 -18.38 21.09 -15.55
CA GLN A 171 -18.03 22.28 -14.79
C GLN A 171 -17.54 21.95 -13.36
N LEU A 172 -16.68 20.91 -13.24
CA LEU A 172 -16.16 20.41 -11.96
C LEU A 172 -14.77 21.00 -11.68
N ASP A 173 -14.57 21.46 -10.45
CA ASP A 173 -13.25 21.82 -9.97
C ASP A 173 -12.57 20.57 -9.41
N LEU A 174 -11.47 20.15 -10.06
CA LEU A 174 -10.78 18.91 -9.74
C LEU A 174 -9.43 19.19 -9.11
N ARG A 175 -9.18 18.66 -7.92
CA ARG A 175 -7.84 18.60 -7.33
C ARG A 175 -7.13 17.37 -7.87
N VAL A 176 -6.01 17.57 -8.54
CA VAL A 176 -5.26 16.52 -9.21
C VAL A 176 -3.92 16.29 -8.53
N ASN A 177 -3.67 15.05 -8.12
CA ASN A 177 -2.39 14.57 -7.67
C ASN A 177 -1.74 13.75 -8.82
N ILE A 178 -0.49 14.02 -9.15
CA ILE A 178 0.20 13.37 -10.26
C ILE A 178 0.99 12.18 -9.74
N GLU A 179 0.73 10.97 -10.27
CA GLU A 179 1.58 9.80 -10.01
C GLU A 179 2.88 9.94 -10.79
N ILE A 180 4.01 9.77 -10.11
CA ILE A 180 5.35 9.80 -10.69
C ILE A 180 6.06 8.47 -10.46
N ASP A 181 6.84 8.02 -11.45
CA ASP A 181 7.69 6.84 -11.31
C ASP A 181 9.01 7.22 -10.66
N VAL A 182 9.21 6.76 -9.44
CA VAL A 182 10.43 6.97 -8.65
C VAL A 182 11.35 5.75 -8.64
N GLY A 183 11.23 4.87 -9.66
CA GLY A 183 12.08 3.69 -9.82
C GLY A 183 11.40 2.35 -9.58
N LEU A 184 10.11 2.32 -9.18
CA LEU A 184 9.35 1.07 -9.07
C LEU A 184 8.87 0.56 -10.44
N HIS A 185 8.78 1.44 -11.46
CA HIS A 185 8.32 1.13 -12.82
C HIS A 185 6.94 0.47 -12.87
N ARG A 186 6.04 0.90 -11.97
CA ARG A 186 4.68 0.39 -11.89
C ARG A 186 3.65 1.26 -12.61
N GLY A 187 3.95 2.51 -12.81
CA GLY A 187 3.10 3.54 -13.42
C GLY A 187 3.51 4.94 -12.97
N GLY A 188 2.81 5.95 -13.47
CA GLY A 188 3.13 7.35 -13.26
C GLY A 188 4.00 7.95 -14.35
N ALA A 189 4.28 9.25 -14.26
CA ALA A 189 5.18 9.94 -15.19
C ALA A 189 6.59 9.34 -15.10
N ALA A 190 7.01 8.65 -16.18
CA ALA A 190 8.28 7.93 -16.25
C ALA A 190 9.43 8.80 -16.79
N SER A 191 9.13 9.99 -17.31
CA SER A 191 10.14 10.94 -17.77
C SER A 191 9.69 12.40 -17.55
N ALA A 192 10.66 13.31 -17.57
CA ALA A 192 10.40 14.75 -17.47
C ALA A 192 9.53 15.28 -18.63
N GLU A 193 9.67 14.70 -19.82
CA GLU A 193 8.87 15.04 -21.00
C GLU A 193 7.42 14.60 -20.84
N MET A 194 7.20 13.38 -20.31
CA MET A 194 5.86 12.88 -20.01
C MET A 194 5.18 13.73 -18.93
N LEU A 195 5.91 14.10 -17.90
CA LEU A 195 5.43 15.03 -16.87
C LEU A 195 5.09 16.40 -17.49
N GLN A 196 5.97 16.93 -18.36
CA GLN A 196 5.73 18.21 -19.03
C GLN A 196 4.40 18.22 -19.81
N GLN A 197 4.13 17.16 -20.58
CA GLN A 197 2.86 17.00 -21.30
C GLN A 197 1.65 17.01 -20.35
N MET A 198 1.74 16.30 -19.22
CA MET A 198 0.67 16.28 -18.21
C MET A 198 0.43 17.68 -17.63
N LEU A 199 1.50 18.40 -17.30
CA LEU A 199 1.44 19.75 -16.73
C LEU A 199 0.85 20.77 -17.72
N GLU A 200 1.19 20.68 -19.00
CA GLU A 200 0.63 21.55 -20.05
C GLU A 200 -0.88 21.33 -20.24
N ILE A 201 -1.32 20.07 -20.23
CA ILE A 201 -2.75 19.73 -20.28
C ILE A 201 -3.49 20.31 -19.08
N MET A 202 -2.91 20.20 -17.87
CA MET A 202 -3.48 20.73 -16.65
C MET A 202 -3.53 22.27 -16.67
N ARG A 203 -2.43 22.92 -17.04
CA ARG A 203 -2.32 24.40 -17.12
C ARG A 203 -3.36 25.01 -18.05
N ALA A 204 -3.73 24.30 -19.11
CA ALA A 204 -4.74 24.74 -20.07
C ALA A 204 -6.19 24.63 -19.55
N GLU A 205 -6.41 24.19 -18.30
CA GLU A 205 -7.74 24.03 -17.71
C GLU A 205 -7.78 24.62 -16.29
N PRO A 206 -8.37 25.80 -16.12
CA PRO A 206 -8.42 26.47 -14.81
C PRO A 206 -9.15 25.69 -13.71
N ARG A 207 -10.04 24.75 -14.11
CA ARG A 207 -10.76 23.88 -13.17
C ARG A 207 -9.93 22.71 -12.63
N MET A 208 -8.72 22.51 -13.16
CA MET A 208 -7.78 21.51 -12.67
C MET A 208 -6.74 22.17 -11.78
N GLN A 209 -6.77 21.85 -10.50
CA GLN A 209 -5.84 22.39 -9.52
C GLN A 209 -4.78 21.33 -9.18
N TRP A 210 -3.52 21.72 -9.24
CA TRP A 210 -2.44 20.85 -8.77
C TRP A 210 -2.50 20.69 -7.25
N ALA A 211 -2.86 19.48 -6.80
CA ALA A 211 -2.94 19.14 -5.39
C ALA A 211 -1.65 18.53 -4.83
N GLY A 212 -0.79 18.01 -5.70
CA GLY A 212 0.46 17.41 -5.29
C GLY A 212 0.98 16.32 -6.22
N MET A 213 1.83 15.47 -5.67
CA MET A 213 2.41 14.31 -6.35
C MET A 213 2.41 13.07 -5.46
N MET A 214 2.41 11.90 -6.07
CA MET A 214 2.56 10.62 -5.39
C MET A 214 3.63 9.77 -6.06
N GLY A 215 4.69 9.43 -5.30
CA GLY A 215 5.75 8.51 -5.71
C GLY A 215 5.81 7.30 -4.79
N TYR A 216 5.45 6.10 -5.29
CA TYR A 216 5.47 4.88 -4.49
C TYR A 216 6.77 4.10 -4.69
N ASP A 217 7.53 3.91 -3.63
CA ASP A 217 8.91 3.46 -3.64
C ASP A 217 9.15 2.09 -2.98
N ALA A 218 8.13 1.22 -2.98
CA ALA A 218 8.20 -0.09 -2.30
C ALA A 218 9.36 -1.00 -2.76
N HIS A 219 9.94 -0.77 -3.94
CA HIS A 219 11.11 -1.50 -4.44
C HIS A 219 12.32 -1.33 -3.52
N ILE A 220 12.47 -0.18 -2.84
CA ILE A 220 13.61 0.12 -1.96
C ILE A 220 13.71 -0.86 -0.79
N ALA A 221 12.57 -1.36 -0.30
CA ALA A 221 12.56 -2.38 0.75
C ALA A 221 12.97 -3.78 0.26
N LYS A 222 13.03 -3.99 -1.05
CA LYS A 222 13.30 -5.30 -1.69
C LYS A 222 14.63 -5.35 -2.44
N VAL A 223 15.40 -4.26 -2.46
CA VAL A 223 16.75 -4.29 -3.03
C VAL A 223 17.65 -5.21 -2.22
N PRO A 224 18.68 -5.82 -2.85
CA PRO A 224 19.64 -6.67 -2.15
C PRO A 224 20.24 -5.98 -0.93
N ASP A 225 20.44 -6.73 0.14
CA ASP A 225 21.10 -6.25 1.36
C ASP A 225 22.63 -6.20 1.16
N LEU A 226 23.06 -5.24 0.35
CA LEU A 226 24.46 -4.94 0.06
C LEU A 226 24.75 -3.51 0.52
N PRO A 227 25.97 -3.23 0.99
CA PRO A 227 26.35 -1.91 1.46
C PRO A 227 26.02 -0.80 0.45
N GLY A 228 25.25 0.19 0.86
CA GLY A 228 24.91 1.37 0.05
C GLY A 228 23.76 1.17 -0.96
N VAL A 229 23.37 -0.04 -1.33
CA VAL A 229 22.36 -0.27 -2.39
C VAL A 229 21.01 0.35 -2.03
N ARG A 230 20.52 0.10 -0.82
CA ARG A 230 19.25 0.68 -0.34
C ARG A 230 19.34 2.20 -0.22
N ALA A 231 20.44 2.72 0.31
CA ALA A 231 20.63 4.17 0.45
C ALA A 231 20.69 4.88 -0.90
N ASN A 232 21.38 4.29 -1.90
CA ASN A 232 21.43 4.84 -3.25
C ASN A 232 20.06 4.81 -3.92
N ALA A 233 19.32 3.69 -3.84
CA ALA A 233 17.97 3.59 -4.40
C ALA A 233 17.01 4.63 -3.79
N LEU A 234 17.12 4.89 -2.47
CA LEU A 234 16.36 5.94 -1.81
C LEU A 234 16.78 7.34 -2.30
N ALA A 235 18.08 7.60 -2.42
CA ALA A 235 18.61 8.88 -2.90
C ALA A 235 18.16 9.17 -4.33
N ASP A 236 18.18 8.18 -5.22
CA ASP A 236 17.71 8.28 -6.60
C ASP A 236 16.21 8.58 -6.67
N ALA A 237 15.39 7.84 -5.91
CA ALA A 237 13.95 8.09 -5.82
C ALA A 237 13.63 9.50 -5.31
N GLN A 238 14.36 9.97 -4.29
CA GLN A 238 14.20 11.32 -3.74
C GLN A 238 14.67 12.41 -4.73
N ALA A 239 15.70 12.15 -5.53
CA ALA A 239 16.18 13.06 -6.56
C ALA A 239 15.11 13.25 -7.65
N ILE A 240 14.58 12.14 -8.20
CA ILE A 240 13.49 12.18 -9.18
C ILE A 240 12.30 12.96 -8.61
N TYR A 241 11.93 12.68 -7.38
CA TYR A 241 10.80 13.36 -6.73
C TYR A 241 11.01 14.88 -6.62
N ARG A 242 12.21 15.32 -6.18
CA ARG A 242 12.55 16.76 -6.10
C ARG A 242 12.50 17.44 -7.45
N ASP A 243 13.10 16.82 -8.46
CA ASP A 243 13.19 17.38 -9.81
C ASP A 243 11.82 17.55 -10.43
N TYR A 244 10.94 16.55 -10.29
CA TYR A 244 9.58 16.57 -10.81
C TYR A 244 8.69 17.58 -10.05
N ALA A 245 8.81 17.68 -8.74
CA ALA A 245 8.11 18.69 -7.96
C ALA A 245 8.55 20.11 -8.33
N ALA A 246 9.84 20.32 -8.56
CA ALA A 246 10.38 21.59 -9.04
C ALA A 246 9.91 21.93 -10.46
N GLN A 247 9.86 20.95 -11.37
CA GLN A 247 9.33 21.13 -12.72
C GLN A 247 7.85 21.55 -12.68
N ALA A 248 7.03 20.87 -11.89
CA ALA A 248 5.62 21.20 -11.74
C ALA A 248 5.40 22.62 -11.18
N ALA A 249 6.16 23.00 -10.17
CA ALA A 249 6.11 24.36 -9.61
C ALA A 249 6.50 25.43 -10.67
N ARG A 250 7.52 25.16 -11.49
CA ARG A 250 7.90 26.07 -12.59
C ARG A 250 6.79 26.21 -13.62
N VAL A 251 6.24 25.12 -14.11
CA VAL A 251 5.26 25.11 -15.20
C VAL A 251 3.91 25.68 -14.76
N LEU A 252 3.45 25.33 -13.56
CA LEU A 252 2.11 25.71 -13.10
C LEU A 252 2.07 27.01 -12.32
N HIS A 253 3.17 27.38 -11.65
CA HIS A 253 3.19 28.51 -10.72
C HIS A 253 4.39 29.46 -10.91
N GLY A 254 5.11 29.36 -12.04
CA GLY A 254 6.25 30.24 -12.33
C GLY A 254 7.39 30.11 -11.32
N GLY A 255 7.57 28.93 -10.73
CA GLY A 255 8.61 28.65 -9.74
C GLY A 255 8.31 29.16 -8.31
N LYS A 256 7.12 29.73 -8.06
CA LYS A 256 6.72 30.16 -6.73
C LYS A 256 6.45 28.96 -5.82
N THR A 257 6.75 29.11 -4.54
CA THR A 257 6.43 28.11 -3.54
C THR A 257 4.90 27.96 -3.39
N VAL A 258 4.40 26.76 -3.58
CA VAL A 258 2.99 26.43 -3.39
C VAL A 258 2.81 25.75 -2.03
N ARG A 259 1.96 26.35 -1.18
CA ARG A 259 1.63 25.77 0.12
C ARG A 259 0.46 24.79 0.01
N GLY A 260 0.39 23.84 0.93
CA GLY A 260 -0.74 22.90 1.02
C GLY A 260 -0.74 21.77 0.00
N LEU A 261 0.35 21.56 -0.73
CA LEU A 261 0.50 20.41 -1.60
C LEU A 261 0.62 19.12 -0.78
N THR A 262 0.00 18.07 -1.29
CA THR A 262 0.18 16.69 -0.82
C THR A 262 1.31 16.05 -1.62
N LEU A 263 2.51 16.04 -1.08
CA LEU A 263 3.66 15.36 -1.67
C LEU A 263 3.82 14.00 -0.99
N ASN A 264 3.07 13.01 -1.50
CA ASN A 264 2.93 11.70 -0.89
C ASN A 264 4.02 10.74 -1.37
N ALA A 265 4.64 10.02 -0.45
CA ALA A 265 5.63 9.00 -0.72
C ALA A 265 5.46 7.79 0.19
N ALA A 266 6.34 6.83 0.04
CA ALA A 266 6.42 5.62 0.83
C ALA A 266 5.17 4.70 0.72
N GLY A 267 5.25 3.69 1.48
CA GLY A 267 4.21 2.73 1.80
C GLY A 267 4.61 2.00 3.06
N SER A 268 3.81 1.05 3.51
CA SER A 268 4.15 0.25 4.69
C SER A 268 5.58 -0.31 4.68
N PRO A 269 6.15 -0.81 3.56
CA PRO A 269 7.52 -1.35 3.57
C PRO A 269 8.63 -0.32 3.77
N THR A 270 8.40 0.95 3.39
CA THR A 270 9.46 1.96 3.27
C THR A 270 9.26 3.20 4.14
N TYR A 271 8.17 3.28 4.89
CA TYR A 271 7.81 4.51 5.63
C TYR A 271 8.91 4.99 6.59
N ARG A 272 9.70 4.06 7.17
CA ARG A 272 10.80 4.39 8.09
C ARG A 272 12.00 5.04 7.41
N LEU A 273 12.09 4.97 6.10
CA LEU A 273 13.17 5.56 5.32
C LEU A 273 12.94 7.06 5.03
N HIS A 274 11.74 7.57 5.36
CA HIS A 274 11.35 8.96 5.14
C HIS A 274 11.32 9.74 6.45
N ASP A 275 12.29 10.60 6.64
CA ASP A 275 12.47 11.44 7.83
C ASP A 275 12.05 12.91 7.65
N GLY A 276 11.50 13.24 6.48
CA GLY A 276 11.11 14.60 6.11
C GLY A 276 12.27 15.49 5.62
N SER A 277 13.42 14.89 5.31
CA SER A 277 14.55 15.61 4.66
C SER A 277 14.40 15.69 3.13
N GLY A 278 13.57 14.82 2.54
CA GLY A 278 13.27 14.78 1.10
C GLY A 278 12.19 15.79 0.67
N ALA A 279 11.74 15.68 -0.57
CA ALA A 279 10.66 16.53 -1.11
C ALA A 279 9.27 16.13 -0.57
N ALA A 280 9.08 14.87 -0.20
CA ALA A 280 7.81 14.37 0.32
C ALA A 280 7.51 14.95 1.72
N ASN A 281 6.23 15.28 1.94
CA ASN A 281 5.72 15.78 3.23
C ASN A 281 4.62 14.91 3.84
N GLU A 282 4.25 13.81 3.14
CA GLU A 282 3.21 12.90 3.59
C GLU A 282 3.61 11.45 3.31
N ILE A 283 3.33 10.57 4.26
CA ILE A 283 3.50 9.12 4.15
C ILE A 283 2.13 8.45 4.10
N ALA A 284 1.96 7.48 3.17
CA ALA A 284 0.77 6.64 3.13
C ALA A 284 1.09 5.23 3.59
N LEU A 285 0.43 4.73 4.64
CA LEU A 285 0.58 3.36 5.11
C LEU A 285 -0.74 2.77 5.65
N GLY A 286 -0.81 1.46 5.66
CA GLY A 286 -1.96 0.72 6.20
C GLY A 286 -1.55 -0.67 6.68
N SER A 287 -0.96 -1.50 5.80
CA SER A 287 -0.58 -2.88 6.13
C SER A 287 0.43 -2.98 7.29
N ALA A 288 1.29 -1.97 7.49
CA ALA A 288 2.22 -1.96 8.62
C ALA A 288 1.50 -2.01 9.98
N LEU A 289 0.31 -1.40 10.08
CA LEU A 289 -0.50 -1.40 11.31
C LEU A 289 -0.92 -2.79 11.76
N VAL A 290 -1.27 -3.64 10.80
CA VAL A 290 -1.70 -5.03 11.07
C VAL A 290 -0.58 -6.04 10.88
N LYS A 291 0.52 -5.65 10.27
CA LYS A 291 1.73 -6.43 9.99
C LYS A 291 1.42 -7.88 9.56
N PRO A 292 0.91 -8.10 8.33
CA PRO A 292 0.79 -9.45 7.81
C PRO A 292 2.17 -10.09 7.61
N LEU A 293 2.23 -11.42 7.48
CA LEU A 293 3.48 -12.19 7.41
C LEU A 293 4.43 -11.69 6.32
N ASP A 294 3.90 -11.29 5.14
CA ASP A 294 4.71 -10.73 4.03
C ASP A 294 5.47 -9.44 4.40
N PHE A 295 5.13 -8.84 5.52
CA PHE A 295 5.76 -7.64 6.07
C PHE A 295 6.72 -7.95 7.24
N ASP A 296 7.09 -9.22 7.43
CA ASP A 296 8.11 -9.59 8.42
C ASP A 296 9.51 -9.32 7.86
N THR A 297 9.86 -8.04 7.84
CA THR A 297 11.11 -7.50 7.30
C THR A 297 11.85 -6.70 8.37
N GLU A 298 13.15 -6.47 8.15
CA GLU A 298 13.99 -5.66 9.04
C GLU A 298 13.40 -4.27 9.32
N LEU A 299 12.87 -3.60 8.28
CA LEU A 299 12.28 -2.25 8.40
C LEU A 299 11.01 -2.23 9.25
N LEU A 300 10.40 -3.38 9.54
CA LEU A 300 9.17 -3.51 10.31
C LEU A 300 9.34 -4.46 11.51
N ALA A 301 10.58 -4.75 11.92
CA ALA A 301 10.88 -5.69 13.01
C ALA A 301 10.34 -5.22 14.38
N ASP A 302 10.15 -3.91 14.56
CA ASP A 302 9.61 -3.30 15.77
C ASP A 302 8.07 -3.35 15.87
N LEU A 303 7.38 -3.91 14.87
CA LEU A 303 5.93 -4.08 14.85
C LEU A 303 5.56 -5.55 15.07
N ALA A 304 4.39 -5.79 15.65
CA ALA A 304 3.86 -7.13 15.89
C ALA A 304 2.68 -7.44 14.94
N PRO A 305 2.50 -8.71 14.49
CA PRO A 305 1.27 -9.11 13.82
C PRO A 305 0.04 -8.83 14.67
N ALA A 306 -0.93 -8.06 14.12
CA ALA A 306 -2.13 -7.65 14.82
C ALA A 306 -3.44 -8.08 14.11
N ALA A 307 -3.34 -8.73 12.95
CA ALA A 307 -4.49 -9.28 12.23
C ALA A 307 -4.28 -10.77 11.97
N PHE A 308 -5.33 -11.57 12.20
CA PHE A 308 -5.32 -13.01 12.06
C PHE A 308 -6.60 -13.50 11.39
N ILE A 309 -6.54 -14.61 10.69
CA ILE A 309 -7.72 -15.32 10.21
C ILE A 309 -7.93 -16.50 11.16
N ALA A 310 -9.01 -16.45 11.95
CA ALA A 310 -9.46 -17.56 12.75
C ALA A 310 -10.40 -18.44 11.91
N THR A 311 -10.15 -19.74 11.90
CA THR A 311 -11.00 -20.72 11.22
C THR A 311 -11.21 -21.96 12.08
N PRO A 312 -12.45 -22.50 12.16
CA PRO A 312 -12.69 -23.74 12.90
C PRO A 312 -12.01 -24.91 12.19
N VAL A 313 -11.51 -25.85 12.98
CA VAL A 313 -11.01 -27.13 12.46
C VAL A 313 -12.21 -28.03 12.19
N LEU A 314 -12.46 -28.32 10.91
CA LEU A 314 -13.62 -29.16 10.51
C LEU A 314 -13.30 -30.66 10.60
N LYS A 315 -12.04 -31.04 10.38
CA LYS A 315 -11.57 -32.43 10.50
C LYS A 315 -10.18 -32.43 11.14
N ALA A 316 -9.97 -33.32 12.09
CA ALA A 316 -8.66 -33.56 12.69
C ALA A 316 -8.34 -35.05 12.60
N GLN A 317 -7.15 -35.39 12.16
CA GLN A 317 -6.61 -36.76 12.16
C GLN A 317 -5.38 -36.79 13.07
N SER A 318 -5.16 -37.91 13.73
CA SER A 318 -4.04 -38.05 14.66
C SER A 318 -2.69 -38.14 13.95
N ARG A 319 -2.68 -38.52 12.68
CA ARG A 319 -1.47 -38.59 11.83
C ARG A 319 -1.82 -38.32 10.37
N PHE A 320 -0.83 -37.89 9.63
CA PHE A 320 -0.92 -37.81 8.18
C PHE A 320 -0.74 -39.21 7.59
N GLU A 321 -1.64 -39.61 6.70
CA GLU A 321 -1.55 -40.85 5.93
C GLU A 321 -1.66 -40.52 4.44
N MET A 322 -0.78 -41.08 3.64
CA MET A 322 -0.86 -40.98 2.20
C MET A 322 -2.07 -41.76 1.67
N PRO A 323 -2.72 -41.28 0.59
CA PRO A 323 -3.78 -42.03 -0.07
C PRO A 323 -3.32 -43.42 -0.52
N ASN A 324 -4.25 -44.38 -0.56
CA ASN A 324 -3.97 -45.73 -1.06
C ASN A 324 -3.37 -45.67 -2.46
N GLY A 325 -2.28 -46.37 -2.69
CA GLY A 325 -1.51 -46.38 -3.94
C GLY A 325 -0.39 -45.34 -4.00
N ALA A 326 -0.31 -44.41 -3.01
CA ALA A 326 0.75 -43.43 -2.91
C ALA A 326 1.54 -43.52 -1.57
N GLU A 327 1.37 -44.60 -0.83
CA GLU A 327 1.95 -44.81 0.53
C GLU A 327 3.49 -44.77 0.49
N TRP A 328 4.09 -45.10 -0.65
CA TRP A 328 5.53 -45.07 -0.85
C TRP A 328 6.13 -43.66 -0.82
N ILE A 329 5.34 -42.63 -1.11
CA ILE A 329 5.80 -41.22 -1.06
C ILE A 329 6.01 -40.78 0.39
N GLY A 330 5.20 -41.23 1.32
CA GLY A 330 5.26 -40.83 2.75
C GLY A 330 6.33 -41.56 3.56
N ARG A 331 7.09 -42.48 2.93
CA ARG A 331 8.17 -43.23 3.60
C ARG A 331 9.57 -42.69 3.26
N ALA A 332 9.65 -41.66 2.43
CA ALA A 332 10.87 -40.93 2.12
C ALA A 332 10.97 -39.69 3.01
#